data_6d0b067f540a6122487dab64551fcf70
#
_entry.id   6d0b067f540a6122487dab64551fcf70
#
_cell.length_a   1.000
_cell.length_b   1.000
_cell.length_c   1.000
_cell.angle_alpha   90.00
_cell.angle_beta   90.00
_cell.angle_gamma   90.00
#
_symmetry.space_group_name_H-M   'P 1'
#
loop_
_entity.id
_entity.type
_entity.pdbx_description
1 polymer ?
#
loop_
_entity_poly.entity_id
_entity_poly.type
_entity_poly.pdbx_seq_one_letter_code
_entity_poly.pdbx_strand_id
1 'polypeptide(L)'
;GLVYTFTLRDGVKFHNGNDVTCEDVKYSLERAAGLLDGTPLVATLQTIQSVDILDDKTVQVTVDTPNTELIYSFVTAIIPAGSGEDAEANPVGTGPFSFVSYTPQEGIVLAKNENYWQEGLPYLDEVDFKIVGSADTALLELQGGSIDIYAYLTDSQANELKDSFNVISSPSNVVQALFLNNDYEPLS
;
A
#
# COMPACT_ATOMS: atom_id res chain seq x y z
N GLY A 1 -8.21 -22.74 -5.30
CA GLY A 1 -9.09 -22.66 -6.46
C GLY A 1 -8.47 -21.83 -7.57
N LEU A 2 -9.15 -21.82 -8.70
CA LEU A 2 -8.75 -21.00 -9.87
C LEU A 2 -9.65 -19.77 -10.03
N VAL A 3 -10.68 -19.66 -9.22
CA VAL A 3 -11.68 -18.58 -9.32
C VAL A 3 -11.84 -17.93 -7.95
N TYR A 4 -11.76 -16.59 -7.94
CA TYR A 4 -11.97 -15.73 -6.78
C TYR A 4 -13.13 -14.81 -7.10
N THR A 5 -14.09 -14.71 -6.19
CA THR A 5 -15.24 -13.81 -6.34
C THR A 5 -15.24 -12.78 -5.22
N PHE A 6 -15.31 -11.51 -5.60
CA PHE A 6 -15.32 -10.39 -4.69
C PHE A 6 -16.61 -9.61 -4.81
N THR A 7 -17.20 -9.24 -3.69
CA THR A 7 -18.37 -8.36 -3.64
C THR A 7 -17.94 -6.99 -3.13
N LEU A 8 -18.25 -5.94 -3.87
CA LEU A 8 -17.93 -4.57 -3.51
C LEU A 8 -18.79 -4.12 -2.33
N ARG A 9 -18.16 -3.37 -1.44
CA ARG A 9 -18.84 -2.70 -0.34
C ARG A 9 -19.70 -1.55 -0.85
N ASP A 10 -20.85 -1.34 -0.23
CA ASP A 10 -21.70 -0.19 -0.50
C ASP A 10 -21.13 1.13 0.01
N GLY A 11 -21.38 2.22 -0.71
CA GLY A 11 -21.10 3.57 -0.26
C GLY A 11 -19.62 3.95 -0.25
N VAL A 12 -18.74 3.16 -0.88
CA VAL A 12 -17.32 3.53 -1.02
C VAL A 12 -17.17 4.55 -2.14
N LYS A 13 -16.50 5.66 -1.81
CA LYS A 13 -16.20 6.73 -2.77
C LYS A 13 -14.70 6.90 -2.93
N PHE A 14 -14.31 7.27 -4.13
CA PHE A 14 -12.98 7.80 -4.39
C PHE A 14 -12.80 9.20 -3.79
N HIS A 15 -11.54 9.63 -3.62
CA HIS A 15 -11.20 10.98 -3.14
C HIS A 15 -11.79 12.10 -3.99
N ASN A 16 -12.07 11.86 -5.27
CA ASN A 16 -12.74 12.80 -6.17
C ASN A 16 -14.26 12.82 -6.02
N GLY A 17 -14.83 12.04 -5.11
CA GLY A 17 -16.27 11.97 -4.81
C GLY A 17 -17.09 10.99 -5.66
N ASN A 18 -16.50 10.38 -6.68
CA ASN A 18 -17.17 9.36 -7.49
C ASN A 18 -17.34 8.05 -6.71
N ASP A 19 -18.41 7.33 -6.96
CA ASP A 19 -18.61 5.99 -6.39
C ASP A 19 -17.65 4.99 -7.02
N VAL A 20 -17.20 4.01 -6.22
CA VAL A 20 -16.40 2.88 -6.71
C VAL A 20 -17.31 1.87 -7.38
N THR A 21 -16.96 1.46 -8.59
CA THR A 21 -17.71 0.51 -9.41
C THR A 21 -16.91 -0.77 -9.69
N CYS A 22 -17.58 -1.79 -10.21
CA CYS A 22 -16.91 -3.01 -10.67
C CYS A 22 -15.96 -2.74 -11.85
N GLU A 23 -16.21 -1.73 -12.67
CA GLU A 23 -15.32 -1.32 -13.77
C GLU A 23 -13.98 -0.80 -13.22
N ASP A 24 -13.98 -0.05 -12.12
CA ASP A 24 -12.76 0.44 -11.49
C ASP A 24 -11.92 -0.70 -10.92
N VAL A 25 -12.57 -1.68 -10.28
CA VAL A 25 -11.90 -2.87 -9.75
C VAL A 25 -11.33 -3.71 -10.88
N LYS A 26 -12.12 -3.97 -11.94
CA LYS A 26 -11.67 -4.70 -13.13
C LYS A 26 -10.46 -4.00 -13.74
N TYR A 27 -10.56 -2.72 -14.05
CA TYR A 27 -9.48 -1.93 -14.62
C TYR A 27 -8.20 -2.02 -13.77
N SER A 28 -8.32 -1.83 -12.46
CA SER A 28 -7.19 -1.83 -11.54
C SER A 28 -6.49 -3.18 -11.46
N LEU A 29 -7.24 -4.28 -11.42
CA LEU A 29 -6.70 -5.63 -11.40
C LEU A 29 -6.08 -6.03 -12.74
N GLU A 30 -6.72 -5.71 -13.87
CA GLU A 30 -6.17 -5.95 -15.21
C GLU A 30 -4.87 -5.16 -15.42
N ARG A 31 -4.82 -3.90 -14.96
CA ARG A 31 -3.60 -3.08 -14.99
C ARG A 31 -2.50 -3.70 -14.12
N ALA A 32 -2.83 -4.09 -12.88
CA ALA A 32 -1.87 -4.70 -11.97
C ALA A 32 -1.30 -6.03 -12.48
N ALA A 33 -2.12 -6.80 -13.18
CA ALA A 33 -1.74 -8.07 -13.81
C ALA A 33 -0.98 -7.91 -15.13
N GLY A 34 -0.97 -6.72 -15.74
CA GLY A 34 -0.37 -6.45 -17.03
C GLY A 34 -1.26 -6.88 -18.21
N LEU A 35 -2.56 -7.08 -18.02
CA LEU A 35 -3.47 -7.47 -19.08
C LEU A 35 -3.80 -6.33 -20.06
N LEU A 36 -3.60 -5.08 -19.64
CA LEU A 36 -3.92 -3.91 -20.46
C LEU A 36 -2.80 -3.53 -21.44
N ASP A 37 -1.54 -3.63 -21.01
CA ASP A 37 -0.38 -3.15 -21.77
C ASP A 37 0.79 -4.16 -21.85
N GLY A 38 0.61 -5.34 -21.26
CA GLY A 38 1.63 -6.39 -21.20
C GLY A 38 2.68 -6.19 -20.09
N THR A 39 2.56 -5.14 -19.27
CA THR A 39 3.53 -4.81 -18.21
C THR A 39 2.89 -4.95 -16.81
N PRO A 40 3.11 -6.07 -16.13
CA PRO A 40 2.53 -6.27 -14.81
C PRO A 40 3.18 -5.37 -13.76
N LEU A 41 2.36 -4.69 -12.96
CA LEU A 41 2.81 -3.92 -11.81
C LEU A 41 3.02 -4.80 -10.57
N VAL A 42 2.29 -5.90 -10.49
CA VAL A 42 2.35 -6.87 -9.40
C VAL A 42 2.64 -8.25 -9.99
N ALA A 43 3.86 -8.73 -9.81
CA ALA A 43 4.33 -9.97 -10.43
C ALA A 43 3.47 -11.21 -10.10
N THR A 44 2.95 -11.32 -8.88
CA THR A 44 2.11 -12.43 -8.45
C THR A 44 0.72 -12.43 -9.11
N LEU A 45 0.25 -11.28 -9.61
CA LEU A 45 -1.04 -11.16 -10.30
C LEU A 45 -0.97 -11.50 -11.80
N GLN A 46 0.22 -11.76 -12.35
CA GLN A 46 0.37 -12.21 -13.77
C GLN A 46 -0.38 -13.50 -14.07
N THR A 47 -0.71 -14.30 -13.06
CA THR A 47 -1.51 -15.53 -13.21
C THR A 47 -2.99 -15.25 -13.50
N ILE A 48 -3.43 -13.99 -13.43
CA ILE A 48 -4.81 -13.61 -13.77
C ILE A 48 -5.01 -13.76 -15.28
N GLN A 49 -6.04 -14.54 -15.65
CA GLN A 49 -6.46 -14.77 -17.03
C GLN A 49 -7.60 -13.83 -17.44
N SER A 50 -8.54 -13.60 -16.54
CA SER A 50 -9.65 -12.67 -16.76
C SER A 50 -10.16 -12.05 -15.45
N VAL A 51 -10.74 -10.88 -15.61
CA VAL A 51 -11.52 -10.20 -14.58
C VAL A 51 -12.89 -9.89 -15.16
N ASP A 52 -13.92 -10.58 -14.68
CA ASP A 52 -15.27 -10.54 -15.22
C ASP A 52 -16.22 -9.86 -14.23
N ILE A 53 -17.06 -8.98 -14.72
CA ILE A 53 -18.12 -8.35 -13.94
C ILE A 53 -19.36 -9.23 -14.05
N LEU A 54 -19.80 -9.80 -12.93
CA LEU A 54 -20.97 -10.68 -12.88
C LEU A 54 -22.27 -9.89 -12.69
N ASP A 55 -22.22 -8.83 -11.92
CA ASP A 55 -23.31 -7.89 -11.67
C ASP A 55 -22.74 -6.54 -11.17
N ASP A 56 -23.61 -5.59 -10.78
CA ASP A 56 -23.20 -4.23 -10.38
C ASP A 56 -22.25 -4.18 -9.18
N LYS A 57 -22.12 -5.28 -8.41
CA LYS A 57 -21.31 -5.36 -7.19
C LYS A 57 -20.36 -6.53 -7.13
N THR A 58 -20.39 -7.41 -8.11
CA THR A 58 -19.64 -8.66 -8.05
C THR A 58 -18.64 -8.77 -9.18
N VAL A 59 -17.38 -8.93 -8.82
CA VAL A 59 -16.26 -9.16 -9.73
C VAL A 59 -15.71 -10.56 -9.52
N GLN A 60 -15.47 -11.28 -10.61
CA GLN A 60 -14.86 -12.60 -10.62
C GLN A 60 -13.48 -12.54 -11.29
N VAL A 61 -12.49 -13.08 -10.61
CA VAL A 61 -11.11 -13.19 -11.12
C VAL A 61 -10.80 -14.66 -11.36
N THR A 62 -10.40 -14.97 -12.58
CA THR A 62 -9.94 -16.32 -12.97
C THR A 62 -8.43 -16.32 -13.15
N VAL A 63 -7.75 -17.31 -12.56
CA VAL A 63 -6.29 -17.48 -12.65
C VAL A 63 -5.95 -18.82 -13.31
N ASP A 64 -4.77 -18.90 -13.92
CA ASP A 64 -4.31 -20.11 -14.62
C ASP A 64 -3.71 -21.18 -13.69
N THR A 65 -3.16 -20.74 -12.56
CA THR A 65 -2.45 -21.60 -11.62
C THR A 65 -2.97 -21.42 -10.20
N PRO A 66 -3.30 -22.50 -9.47
CA PRO A 66 -3.73 -22.40 -8.08
C PRO A 66 -2.59 -21.91 -7.19
N ASN A 67 -2.84 -20.85 -6.43
CA ASN A 67 -1.90 -20.33 -5.45
C ASN A 67 -2.67 -19.97 -4.17
N THR A 68 -2.33 -20.62 -3.05
CA THR A 68 -2.99 -20.38 -1.76
C THR A 68 -2.64 -19.02 -1.16
N GLU A 69 -1.53 -18.42 -1.58
CA GLU A 69 -1.07 -17.12 -1.10
C GLU A 69 -1.55 -15.95 -1.98
N LEU A 70 -2.17 -16.25 -3.13
CA LEU A 70 -2.60 -15.22 -4.08
C LEU A 70 -3.55 -14.20 -3.48
N ILE A 71 -4.35 -14.61 -2.49
CA ILE A 71 -5.28 -13.71 -1.80
C ILE A 71 -4.57 -12.48 -1.18
N TYR A 72 -3.33 -12.62 -0.75
CA TYR A 72 -2.54 -11.52 -0.22
C TYR A 72 -2.04 -10.55 -1.30
N SER A 73 -2.01 -10.99 -2.56
CA SER A 73 -1.60 -10.16 -3.70
C SER A 73 -2.72 -9.25 -4.22
N PHE A 74 -3.98 -9.52 -3.86
CA PHE A 74 -5.10 -8.63 -4.17
C PHE A 74 -5.12 -7.33 -3.34
N VAL A 75 -4.15 -7.15 -2.44
CA VAL A 75 -3.89 -5.88 -1.79
C VAL A 75 -3.15 -4.97 -2.77
N THR A 76 -3.88 -4.47 -3.76
CA THR A 76 -3.39 -3.53 -4.77
C THR A 76 -4.28 -2.28 -4.79
N ALA A 77 -3.75 -1.19 -5.32
CA ALA A 77 -4.50 0.06 -5.41
C ALA A 77 -5.67 -0.09 -6.38
N ILE A 78 -6.88 0.22 -5.92
CA ILE A 78 -8.04 0.40 -6.77
C ILE A 78 -8.13 1.89 -7.12
N ILE A 79 -8.06 2.20 -8.40
CA ILE A 79 -8.07 3.56 -8.95
C ILE A 79 -9.23 3.71 -9.94
N PRO A 80 -9.68 4.95 -10.22
CA PRO A 80 -10.71 5.17 -11.23
C PRO A 80 -10.32 4.58 -12.59
N ALA A 81 -11.27 3.93 -13.27
CA ALA A 81 -11.03 3.34 -14.57
C ALA A 81 -10.48 4.38 -15.56
N GLY A 82 -9.39 4.05 -16.25
CA GLY A 82 -8.70 4.94 -17.19
C GLY A 82 -7.76 5.97 -16.59
N SER A 83 -7.61 6.06 -15.25
CA SER A 83 -6.78 7.08 -14.59
C SER A 83 -5.29 6.69 -14.46
N GLY A 84 -4.88 5.53 -14.97
CA GLY A 84 -3.56 4.97 -14.72
C GLY A 84 -2.37 5.83 -15.14
N GLU A 85 -2.50 6.63 -16.20
CA GLU A 85 -1.45 7.54 -16.65
C GLU A 85 -1.29 8.76 -15.74
N ASP A 86 -2.39 9.24 -15.15
CA ASP A 86 -2.39 10.40 -14.25
C ASP A 86 -2.12 10.01 -12.78
N ALA A 87 -2.16 8.73 -12.44
CA ALA A 87 -2.12 8.26 -11.05
C ALA A 87 -0.82 8.60 -10.30
N GLU A 88 0.29 8.84 -11.02
CA GLU A 88 1.55 9.27 -10.42
C GLU A 88 1.51 10.74 -10.00
N ALA A 89 0.92 11.58 -10.82
CA ALA A 89 0.86 13.03 -10.58
C ALA A 89 -0.33 13.41 -9.67
N ASN A 90 -1.46 12.73 -9.85
CA ASN A 90 -2.72 13.01 -9.16
C ASN A 90 -3.34 11.71 -8.64
N PRO A 91 -2.78 11.10 -7.59
CA PRO A 91 -3.27 9.84 -7.06
C PRO A 91 -4.67 9.99 -6.46
N VAL A 92 -5.61 9.21 -6.97
CA VAL A 92 -6.99 9.14 -6.50
C VAL A 92 -7.26 7.72 -6.01
N GLY A 93 -7.56 7.57 -4.73
CA GLY A 93 -7.86 6.30 -4.08
C GLY A 93 -9.12 6.38 -3.23
N THR A 94 -9.31 5.38 -2.37
CA THR A 94 -10.46 5.25 -1.45
C THR A 94 -10.03 5.25 0.02
N GLY A 95 -8.77 5.59 0.28
CA GLY A 95 -8.17 5.57 1.61
C GLY A 95 -8.69 6.66 2.56
N PRO A 96 -8.29 6.59 3.83
CA PRO A 96 -8.71 7.57 4.84
C PRO A 96 -8.13 8.98 4.61
N PHE A 97 -7.05 9.09 3.84
CA PHE A 97 -6.42 10.36 3.51
C PHE A 97 -6.28 10.51 2.00
N SER A 98 -6.51 11.73 1.50
CA SER A 98 -6.36 12.12 0.11
C SER A 98 -5.06 12.90 -0.10
N PHE A 99 -4.48 12.77 -1.28
CA PHE A 99 -3.26 13.46 -1.68
C PHE A 99 -3.51 14.97 -1.83
N VAL A 100 -2.60 15.78 -1.26
CA VAL A 100 -2.60 17.24 -1.40
C VAL A 100 -1.41 17.70 -2.23
N SER A 101 -0.20 17.31 -1.82
CA SER A 101 1.02 17.73 -2.51
C SER A 101 2.19 16.80 -2.24
N TYR A 102 3.14 16.80 -3.18
CA TYR A 102 4.45 16.19 -3.04
C TYR A 102 5.52 17.18 -3.43
N THR A 103 6.44 17.46 -2.52
CA THR A 103 7.64 18.24 -2.78
C THR A 103 8.85 17.29 -2.72
N PRO A 104 9.55 17.09 -3.86
CA PRO A 104 10.71 16.18 -3.88
C PRO A 104 11.74 16.54 -2.81
N GLN A 105 12.22 15.53 -2.08
CA GLN A 105 13.17 15.64 -0.97
C GLN A 105 12.67 16.37 0.29
N GLU A 106 11.47 16.90 0.29
CA GLU A 106 10.87 17.57 1.46
C GLU A 106 9.80 16.68 2.10
N GLY A 107 8.74 16.34 1.35
CA GLY A 107 7.68 15.52 1.92
C GLY A 107 6.42 15.38 1.07
N ILE A 108 5.45 14.68 1.66
CA ILE A 108 4.11 14.46 1.10
C ILE A 108 3.10 14.94 2.13
N VAL A 109 2.14 15.74 1.68
CA VAL A 109 1.01 16.21 2.48
C VAL A 109 -0.26 15.48 2.07
N LEU A 110 -0.95 14.92 3.04
CA LEU A 110 -2.23 14.25 2.86
C LEU A 110 -3.28 14.90 3.76
N ALA A 111 -4.47 15.15 3.23
CA ALA A 111 -5.62 15.64 3.98
C ALA A 111 -6.64 14.53 4.25
N LYS A 112 -7.42 14.69 5.30
CA LYS A 112 -8.54 13.82 5.65
C LYS A 112 -9.51 13.62 4.48
N ASN A 113 -9.91 12.38 4.26
CA ASN A 113 -11.01 12.04 3.38
C ASN A 113 -12.34 12.11 4.15
N GLU A 114 -13.09 13.17 3.99
CA GLU A 114 -14.39 13.38 4.66
C GLU A 114 -15.47 12.37 4.21
N ASN A 115 -15.24 11.70 3.06
CA ASN A 115 -16.13 10.68 2.52
C ASN A 115 -15.59 9.26 2.76
N TYR A 116 -14.73 9.07 3.77
CA TYR A 116 -14.19 7.75 4.06
C TYR A 116 -15.29 6.79 4.49
N TRP A 117 -15.27 5.57 3.95
CA TRP A 117 -16.33 4.58 4.13
C TRP A 117 -16.50 4.06 5.56
N GLN A 118 -15.50 4.25 6.44
CA GLN A 118 -15.62 3.95 7.86
C GLN A 118 -16.03 5.18 8.63
N GLU A 119 -17.22 5.14 9.19
CA GLU A 119 -17.78 6.25 9.97
C GLU A 119 -16.88 6.62 11.17
N GLY A 120 -16.67 7.92 11.36
CA GLY A 120 -15.84 8.46 12.44
C GLY A 120 -14.33 8.38 12.20
N LEU A 121 -13.88 7.89 11.06
CA LEU A 121 -12.47 7.83 10.67
C LEU A 121 -12.21 8.68 9.41
N PRO A 122 -10.95 9.13 9.21
CA PRO A 122 -9.84 9.13 10.17
C PRO A 122 -10.00 10.17 11.28
N TYR A 123 -9.25 10.03 12.37
CA TYR A 123 -9.26 11.01 13.48
C TYR A 123 -8.43 12.27 13.19
N LEU A 124 -7.34 12.11 12.42
CA LEU A 124 -6.47 13.22 12.06
C LEU A 124 -7.03 13.98 10.86
N ASP A 125 -6.85 15.28 10.83
CA ASP A 125 -7.27 16.13 9.71
C ASP A 125 -6.23 16.16 8.59
N GLU A 126 -4.93 16.00 8.95
CA GLU A 126 -3.81 16.04 8.02
C GLU A 126 -2.70 15.07 8.47
N VAL A 127 -1.95 14.55 7.51
CA VAL A 127 -0.74 13.74 7.74
C VAL A 127 0.36 14.22 6.82
N ASP A 128 1.47 14.66 7.43
CA ASP A 128 2.67 15.08 6.70
C ASP A 128 3.75 14.00 6.78
N PHE A 129 4.14 13.47 5.65
CA PHE A 129 5.30 12.59 5.55
C PHE A 129 6.53 13.40 5.21
N LYS A 130 7.40 13.61 6.18
CA LYS A 130 8.67 14.32 6.01
C LYS A 130 9.76 13.40 5.50
N ILE A 131 10.43 13.76 4.41
CA ILE A 131 11.56 13.00 3.86
C ILE A 131 12.83 13.47 4.56
N VAL A 132 13.45 12.58 5.33
CA VAL A 132 14.65 12.89 6.10
C VAL A 132 15.83 12.06 5.59
N GLY A 133 16.95 12.71 5.30
CA GLY A 133 18.10 12.09 4.63
C GLY A 133 18.91 11.09 5.47
N SER A 134 18.76 11.07 6.81
CA SER A 134 19.46 10.12 7.70
C SER A 134 18.64 9.77 8.93
N ALA A 135 18.88 8.57 9.47
CA ALA A 135 18.28 8.10 10.71
C ALA A 135 18.64 8.98 11.92
N ASP A 136 19.87 9.45 11.97
CA ASP A 136 20.31 10.32 13.08
C ASP A 136 19.61 11.67 13.05
N THR A 137 19.41 12.24 11.86
CA THR A 137 18.63 13.48 11.72
C THR A 137 17.18 13.27 12.12
N ALA A 138 16.54 12.17 11.69
CA ALA A 138 15.16 11.85 12.05
C ALA A 138 15.01 11.67 13.57
N LEU A 139 15.99 11.06 14.23
CA LEU A 139 16.00 10.94 15.70
C LEU A 139 16.06 12.29 16.39
N LEU A 140 16.93 13.20 15.92
CA LEU A 140 17.01 14.56 16.45
C LEU A 140 15.73 15.37 16.22
N GLU A 141 15.08 15.19 15.05
CA GLU A 141 13.81 15.85 14.74
C GLU A 141 12.67 15.35 15.63
N LEU A 142 12.63 14.03 15.93
CA LEU A 142 11.70 13.47 16.88
C LEU A 142 11.92 14.02 18.29
N GLN A 143 13.17 14.05 18.76
CA GLN A 143 13.51 14.60 20.07
C GLN A 143 13.26 16.09 20.16
N GLY A 144 13.42 16.81 19.05
CA GLY A 144 13.14 18.27 18.95
C GLY A 144 11.67 18.61 18.73
N GLY A 145 10.79 17.61 18.53
CA GLY A 145 9.37 17.82 18.28
C GLY A 145 9.04 18.35 16.87
N SER A 146 9.93 18.17 15.91
CA SER A 146 9.68 18.53 14.50
C SER A 146 8.96 17.43 13.72
N ILE A 147 8.93 16.22 14.26
CA ILE A 147 8.10 15.09 13.83
C ILE A 147 7.49 14.41 15.06
N ASP A 148 6.33 13.81 14.90
CA ASP A 148 5.59 13.14 15.97
C ASP A 148 5.78 11.63 15.97
N ILE A 149 6.08 11.04 14.82
CA ILE A 149 6.23 9.59 14.62
C ILE A 149 7.50 9.31 13.84
N TYR A 150 8.29 8.35 14.32
CA TYR A 150 9.43 7.79 13.59
C TYR A 150 9.30 6.27 13.56
N ALA A 151 9.32 5.69 12.37
CA ALA A 151 9.23 4.25 12.15
C ALA A 151 10.62 3.61 12.01
N TYR A 152 10.67 2.28 12.21
CA TYR A 152 11.86 1.45 11.96
C TYR A 152 13.09 1.79 12.82
N LEU A 153 12.88 1.98 14.11
CA LEU A 153 13.95 2.16 15.08
C LEU A 153 14.87 0.93 15.17
N THR A 154 16.15 1.17 15.33
CA THR A 154 17.08 0.12 15.81
C THR A 154 16.86 -0.14 17.29
N ASP A 155 17.30 -1.31 17.79
CA ASP A 155 17.21 -1.64 19.22
C ASP A 155 17.93 -0.62 20.10
N SER A 156 19.05 -0.04 19.63
CA SER A 156 19.78 1.01 20.34
C SER A 156 18.95 2.28 20.46
N GLN A 157 18.34 2.74 19.37
CA GLN A 157 17.48 3.93 19.35
C GLN A 157 16.22 3.73 20.19
N ALA A 158 15.60 2.54 20.10
CA ALA A 158 14.44 2.20 20.92
C ALA A 158 14.77 2.23 22.42
N ASN A 159 15.93 1.73 22.81
CA ASN A 159 16.40 1.78 24.21
C ASN A 159 16.70 3.21 24.69
N GLU A 160 17.21 4.07 23.82
CA GLU A 160 17.45 5.49 24.13
C GLU A 160 16.15 6.27 24.34
N LEU A 161 15.12 5.95 23.54
CA LEU A 161 13.86 6.71 23.51
C LEU A 161 12.80 6.24 24.52
N LYS A 162 12.88 5.00 25.02
CA LYS A 162 11.81 4.34 25.80
C LYS A 162 11.35 5.10 27.05
N ASP A 163 12.21 5.92 27.65
CA ASP A 163 11.89 6.66 28.87
C ASP A 163 11.19 8.02 28.58
N SER A 164 11.25 8.48 27.32
CA SER A 164 10.72 9.77 26.89
C SER A 164 9.63 9.67 25.82
N PHE A 165 9.55 8.55 25.12
CA PHE A 165 8.62 8.33 24.02
C PHE A 165 7.87 7.01 24.18
N ASN A 166 6.72 6.90 23.52
CA ASN A 166 5.98 5.65 23.43
C ASN A 166 6.60 4.76 22.33
N VAL A 167 7.42 3.81 22.72
CA VAL A 167 8.09 2.87 21.81
C VAL A 167 7.24 1.61 21.64
N ILE A 168 6.77 1.37 20.41
CA ILE A 168 5.97 0.20 20.05
C ILE A 168 6.85 -0.79 19.31
N SER A 169 6.90 -2.04 19.78
CA SER A 169 7.61 -3.15 19.14
C SER A 169 6.66 -4.29 18.83
N SER A 170 6.82 -4.90 17.67
CA SER A 170 6.07 -6.09 17.29
C SER A 170 6.97 -7.08 16.53
N PRO A 171 6.68 -8.39 16.57
CA PRO A 171 7.37 -9.37 15.73
C PRO A 171 7.20 -9.03 14.24
N SER A 172 8.26 -9.19 13.46
CA SER A 172 8.21 -9.06 12.01
C SER A 172 8.47 -10.41 11.32
N ASN A 173 8.02 -10.54 10.08
CA ASN A 173 8.26 -11.74 9.25
C ASN A 173 9.62 -11.69 8.53
N VAL A 174 10.57 -10.88 9.03
CA VAL A 174 11.90 -10.76 8.47
C VAL A 174 12.82 -11.80 9.10
N VAL A 175 13.45 -12.61 8.27
CA VAL A 175 14.48 -13.58 8.67
C VAL A 175 15.82 -13.12 8.14
N GLN A 176 16.81 -12.96 9.02
CA GLN A 176 18.19 -12.75 8.62
C GLN A 176 18.87 -14.11 8.52
N ALA A 177 19.47 -14.40 7.38
CA ALA A 177 20.13 -15.66 7.12
C ALA A 177 21.49 -15.44 6.47
N LEU A 178 22.46 -16.30 6.83
CA LEU A 178 23.73 -16.40 6.15
C LEU A 178 23.68 -17.58 5.17
N PHE A 179 23.77 -17.27 3.89
CA PHE A 179 23.86 -18.28 2.83
C PHE A 179 25.32 -18.60 2.55
N LEU A 180 25.71 -19.87 2.73
CA LEU A 180 27.06 -20.35 2.47
C LEU A 180 27.07 -21.07 1.12
N ASN A 181 28.03 -20.74 0.27
CA ASN A 181 28.30 -21.52 -0.93
C ASN A 181 29.12 -22.76 -0.56
N ASN A 182 28.46 -23.91 -0.46
CA ASN A 182 29.09 -25.17 -0.07
C ASN A 182 29.99 -25.78 -1.17
N ASP A 183 29.96 -25.23 -2.39
CA ASP A 183 30.87 -25.63 -3.47
C ASP A 183 32.23 -24.90 -3.41
N TYR A 184 32.38 -24.00 -2.44
CA TYR A 184 33.60 -23.18 -2.26
C TYR A 184 34.33 -23.57 -0.97
N GLU A 185 35.55 -24.07 -1.09
CA GLU A 185 36.41 -24.19 0.08
C GLU A 185 36.83 -22.81 0.63
N PRO A 186 36.81 -22.59 1.93
CA PRO A 186 36.66 -23.53 3.06
C PRO A 186 35.24 -23.71 3.59
N LEU A 187 34.21 -23.42 2.81
CA LEU A 187 32.80 -23.46 3.24
C LEU A 187 32.10 -24.79 2.90
N SER A 188 32.80 -25.69 2.22
CA SER A 188 32.34 -27.05 1.86
C SER A 188 32.56 -28.07 2.98
#